data_f54f5bdb4a8b3d70ed3282a4ff2102f3
#
_entry.id   f54f5bdb4a8b3d70ed3282a4ff2102f3
#
_cell.length_a   1.000
_cell.length_b   1.000
_cell.length_c   1.000
_cell.angle_alpha   90.00
_cell.angle_beta   90.00
_cell.angle_gamma   90.00
#
_symmetry.space_group_name_H-M   'P 1'
#
loop_
_entity.id
_entity.type
_entity.pdbx_description
1 polymer ?
#
loop_
_entity_poly.entity_id
_entity_poly.type
_entity_poly.pdbx_seq_one_letter_code
_entity_poly.pdbx_strand_id
1 'polypeptide(L)'
;GLRVFMRLQDRTDADEAEFEITVREQCFTPRQPGLSYIRVSGFHFAHAANPVPWPQRGMLSARKGDHWIVEDCTFRYANALAIDVGRQDHWGHLERPHGRHIIRRNVVSDCGTGGLAADKNNDGMLVEHNTFERIGGLDIERVLECAAIKCHGARSVLVRNNVFRDIHHASGVWMDVNNENCRITGNVFANVTTMLGAAYYEMTHEHNSIDNNIFWGIHDGDIRGGEKPDYVRHGGVAADSDGSEKIIVANNLFARVHDNHAVSMHLQQSGRRVHGETGARTGLGRKHRVVNNVFHECRRCILFEHVDDNLADGNLYPLRTHRYAVTIPRPEPVTRLNLESWQEYFDQGHGSTLARLRAEFNIQTLELSFSLDGDPPETVAVDELELEAGSPPGPFTDEQWKKILAGQRLTVSIDAGAP
;
A
#
# COMPACT_ATOMS: atom_id res chain seq x y z
N GLY A 1 -2.49 -26.54 34.48
CA GLY A 1 -3.09 -25.24 34.27
C GLY A 1 -2.03 -24.29 33.70
N LEU A 2 -2.46 -23.42 32.80
CA LEU A 2 -1.62 -22.34 32.27
C LEU A 2 -1.29 -21.36 33.41
N ARG A 3 -0.02 -21.01 33.56
CA ARG A 3 0.41 -19.96 34.48
C ARG A 3 0.91 -18.78 33.68
N VAL A 4 0.44 -17.58 34.01
CA VAL A 4 0.92 -16.33 33.43
C VAL A 4 1.87 -15.68 34.42
N PHE A 5 3.06 -15.32 33.95
CA PHE A 5 4.04 -14.58 34.72
C PHE A 5 4.12 -13.16 34.15
N MET A 6 3.93 -12.16 34.99
CA MET A 6 4.01 -10.75 34.62
C MET A 6 5.09 -10.03 35.42
N ARG A 7 5.71 -9.06 34.79
CA ARG A 7 6.59 -8.08 35.45
C ARG A 7 6.06 -6.69 35.13
N LEU A 8 5.71 -5.95 36.15
CA LEU A 8 5.29 -4.55 36.03
C LEU A 8 6.52 -3.64 35.82
N GLN A 9 6.39 -2.65 34.95
CA GLN A 9 7.49 -1.77 34.60
C GLN A 9 7.84 -0.78 35.73
N ASP A 10 6.86 -0.33 36.50
CA ASP A 10 6.97 0.81 37.40
C ASP A 10 7.15 0.45 38.88
N ARG A 11 7.62 -0.75 39.19
CA ARG A 11 7.71 -1.26 40.58
C ARG A 11 6.38 -1.21 41.35
N THR A 12 5.27 -1.13 40.65
CA THR A 12 3.94 -1.24 41.27
C THR A 12 3.80 -2.60 41.92
N ASP A 13 3.26 -2.64 43.11
CA ASP A 13 2.96 -3.89 43.80
C ASP A 13 1.91 -4.65 43.01
N ALA A 14 2.24 -5.89 42.60
CA ALA A 14 1.34 -6.71 41.81
C ALA A 14 0.06 -7.06 42.56
N ASP A 15 0.09 -7.07 43.88
CA ASP A 15 -1.08 -7.38 44.74
C ASP A 15 -2.05 -6.18 44.83
N GLU A 16 -1.60 -4.96 44.46
CA GLU A 16 -2.42 -3.76 44.41
C GLU A 16 -2.89 -3.41 42.99
N ALA A 17 -2.43 -4.13 41.98
CA ALA A 17 -2.73 -3.83 40.57
C ALA A 17 -3.96 -4.62 40.07
N GLU A 18 -4.83 -3.93 39.36
CA GLU A 18 -5.93 -4.55 38.63
C GLU A 18 -5.44 -4.98 37.24
N PHE A 19 -5.70 -6.23 36.86
CA PHE A 19 -5.27 -6.79 35.60
C PHE A 19 -6.45 -7.22 34.74
N GLU A 20 -6.44 -6.79 33.47
CA GLU A 20 -7.32 -7.31 32.45
C GLU A 20 -6.53 -8.18 31.48
N ILE A 21 -6.92 -9.43 31.27
CA ILE A 21 -6.29 -10.36 30.35
C ILE A 21 -7.26 -10.72 29.25
N THR A 22 -6.88 -10.44 28.01
CA THR A 22 -7.65 -10.80 26.82
C THR A 22 -7.56 -12.31 26.60
N VAL A 23 -8.69 -12.99 26.54
CA VAL A 23 -8.79 -14.45 26.36
C VAL A 23 -9.63 -14.86 25.16
N ARG A 24 -10.34 -13.93 24.53
CA ARG A 24 -11.19 -14.22 23.35
C ARG A 24 -10.46 -13.84 22.07
N GLU A 25 -10.44 -14.77 21.12
CA GLU A 25 -9.83 -14.52 19.81
C GLU A 25 -10.64 -13.54 18.96
N GLN A 26 -11.96 -13.52 19.08
CA GLN A 26 -12.86 -12.72 18.25
C GLN A 26 -13.93 -12.03 19.10
N CYS A 27 -14.28 -10.80 18.72
CA CYS A 27 -15.34 -10.02 19.33
C CYS A 27 -16.69 -10.23 18.61
N PHE A 28 -16.65 -10.33 17.28
CA PHE A 28 -17.84 -10.48 16.46
C PHE A 28 -17.60 -11.43 15.28
N THR A 29 -18.32 -12.54 15.27
CA THR A 29 -18.27 -13.52 14.18
C THR A 29 -19.57 -14.30 14.10
N PRO A 30 -20.09 -14.59 12.90
CA PRO A 30 -21.30 -15.41 12.79
C PRO A 30 -21.05 -16.83 13.25
N ARG A 31 -22.04 -17.41 13.92
CA ARG A 31 -21.99 -18.81 14.36
C ARG A 31 -21.97 -19.77 13.17
N GLN A 32 -22.73 -19.44 12.12
CA GLN A 32 -22.77 -20.19 10.86
C GLN A 32 -21.93 -19.46 9.83
N PRO A 33 -21.04 -20.15 9.08
CA PRO A 33 -20.32 -19.54 7.98
C PRO A 33 -21.26 -19.19 6.82
N GLY A 34 -20.87 -18.19 6.00
CA GLY A 34 -21.59 -17.83 4.78
C GLY A 34 -22.81 -16.93 4.98
N LEU A 35 -23.01 -16.33 6.17
CA LEU A 35 -24.08 -15.35 6.37
C LEU A 35 -23.72 -14.05 5.63
N SER A 36 -24.59 -13.65 4.73
CA SER A 36 -24.42 -12.49 3.84
C SER A 36 -25.37 -11.36 4.15
N TYR A 37 -25.13 -10.17 3.56
CA TYR A 37 -25.96 -8.97 3.73
C TYR A 37 -26.05 -8.47 5.18
N ILE A 38 -24.93 -8.54 5.91
CA ILE A 38 -24.82 -8.05 7.28
C ILE A 38 -24.23 -6.64 7.27
N ARG A 39 -24.82 -5.74 8.02
CA ARG A 39 -24.29 -4.40 8.29
C ARG A 39 -23.90 -4.27 9.75
N VAL A 40 -22.65 -3.88 9.98
CA VAL A 40 -22.07 -3.57 11.30
C VAL A 40 -21.69 -2.11 11.31
N SER A 41 -22.30 -1.30 12.16
CA SER A 41 -22.11 0.15 12.16
C SER A 41 -22.13 0.73 13.58
N GLY A 42 -21.20 1.66 13.86
CA GLY A 42 -21.16 2.44 15.09
C GLY A 42 -20.67 1.68 16.32
N PHE A 43 -19.91 0.60 16.15
CA PHE A 43 -19.36 -0.18 17.26
C PHE A 43 -17.92 0.19 17.57
N HIS A 44 -17.56 0.04 18.84
CA HIS A 44 -16.19 0.07 19.32
C HIS A 44 -15.74 -1.35 19.69
N PHE A 45 -14.80 -1.88 18.91
CA PHE A 45 -14.20 -3.19 19.16
C PHE A 45 -12.81 -3.01 19.76
N ALA A 46 -12.53 -3.72 20.85
CA ALA A 46 -11.24 -3.66 21.50
C ALA A 46 -10.83 -5.02 22.10
N HIS A 47 -9.52 -5.26 22.16
CA HIS A 47 -8.91 -6.38 22.87
C HIS A 47 -9.32 -7.76 22.35
N ALA A 48 -8.69 -8.21 21.26
CA ALA A 48 -8.84 -9.58 20.75
C ALA A 48 -7.50 -10.33 20.84
N ALA A 49 -7.52 -11.54 21.39
CA ALA A 49 -6.35 -12.44 21.47
C ALA A 49 -6.27 -13.36 20.25
N ASN A 50 -6.48 -12.81 19.05
CA ASN A 50 -6.47 -13.60 17.83
C ASN A 50 -5.04 -14.09 17.46
N PRO A 51 -4.94 -15.25 16.77
CA PRO A 51 -3.66 -15.91 16.51
C PRO A 51 -2.80 -15.19 15.48
N VAL A 52 -1.49 -15.45 15.52
CA VAL A 52 -0.48 -14.88 14.61
C VAL A 52 0.35 -16.03 14.04
N PRO A 53 0.75 -15.98 12.77
CA PRO A 53 0.17 -15.20 11.66
C PRO A 53 -1.08 -15.86 11.08
N TRP A 54 -1.25 -17.14 11.34
CA TRP A 54 -2.31 -17.98 10.82
C TRP A 54 -3.13 -18.67 11.91
N PRO A 55 -4.42 -18.89 11.66
CA PRO A 55 -5.22 -18.37 10.56
C PRO A 55 -5.47 -16.87 10.73
N GLN A 56 -5.58 -16.11 9.64
CA GLN A 56 -5.91 -14.68 9.67
C GLN A 56 -7.37 -14.47 10.10
N ARG A 57 -7.63 -14.53 11.39
CA ARG A 57 -8.93 -14.28 11.99
C ARG A 57 -8.99 -12.89 12.57
N GLY A 58 -9.87 -12.07 12.04
CA GLY A 58 -10.11 -10.73 12.56
C GLY A 58 -10.84 -10.74 13.90
N MET A 59 -10.67 -9.67 14.65
CA MET A 59 -11.53 -9.32 15.80
C MET A 59 -13.00 -9.30 15.38
N LEU A 60 -13.30 -8.76 14.19
CA LEU A 60 -14.54 -8.94 13.45
C LEU A 60 -14.26 -9.86 12.25
N SER A 61 -15.06 -10.91 12.05
CA SER A 61 -14.93 -11.83 10.93
C SER A 61 -16.28 -12.05 10.23
N ALA A 62 -16.30 -11.89 8.90
CA ALA A 62 -17.44 -12.23 8.07
C ALA A 62 -17.59 -13.75 7.84
N ARG A 63 -16.56 -14.53 8.14
CA ARG A 63 -16.56 -16.00 8.10
C ARG A 63 -17.21 -16.58 6.84
N LYS A 64 -16.66 -16.27 5.65
CA LYS A 64 -17.16 -16.69 4.33
C LYS A 64 -18.51 -16.07 3.91
N GLY A 65 -19.05 -15.10 4.63
CA GLY A 65 -20.18 -14.31 4.18
C GLY A 65 -19.76 -13.32 3.08
N ASP A 66 -20.70 -12.85 2.31
CA ASP A 66 -20.50 -11.81 1.30
C ASP A 66 -21.42 -10.60 1.51
N HIS A 67 -21.22 -9.51 0.78
CA HIS A 67 -22.03 -8.28 0.89
C HIS A 67 -22.11 -7.73 2.31
N TRP A 68 -21.04 -7.82 3.09
CA TRP A 68 -20.98 -7.19 4.40
C TRP A 68 -20.66 -5.71 4.26
N ILE A 69 -21.29 -4.89 5.09
CA ILE A 69 -20.97 -3.47 5.25
C ILE A 69 -20.46 -3.29 6.68
N VAL A 70 -19.21 -2.86 6.80
CA VAL A 70 -18.58 -2.50 8.08
C VAL A 70 -18.23 -1.03 8.03
N GLU A 71 -18.93 -0.21 8.84
CA GLU A 71 -18.78 1.24 8.73
C GLU A 71 -18.94 1.94 10.08
N ASP A 72 -18.34 3.13 10.18
CA ASP A 72 -18.46 3.99 11.35
C ASP A 72 -18.05 3.31 12.66
N CYS A 73 -17.11 2.34 12.58
CA CYS A 73 -16.64 1.55 13.71
C CYS A 73 -15.20 1.90 14.09
N THR A 74 -14.82 1.61 15.33
CA THR A 74 -13.43 1.63 15.77
C THR A 74 -12.96 0.24 16.15
N PHE A 75 -11.72 -0.10 15.77
CA PHE A 75 -11.07 -1.36 16.09
C PHE A 75 -9.71 -1.07 16.71
N ARG A 76 -9.46 -1.54 17.94
CA ARG A 76 -8.21 -1.31 18.65
C ARG A 76 -7.71 -2.54 19.39
N TYR A 77 -6.41 -2.68 19.48
CA TYR A 77 -5.75 -3.68 20.31
C TYR A 77 -6.11 -5.12 19.92
N ALA A 78 -6.19 -5.41 18.63
CA ALA A 78 -6.15 -6.77 18.17
C ALA A 78 -4.72 -7.31 18.31
N ASN A 79 -4.53 -8.49 18.89
CA ASN A 79 -3.20 -9.12 18.96
C ASN A 79 -2.62 -9.33 17.56
N ALA A 80 -3.47 -9.67 16.58
CA ALA A 80 -3.07 -9.79 15.19
C ALA A 80 -3.89 -8.84 14.30
N LEU A 81 -5.08 -9.23 13.88
CA LEU A 81 -5.87 -8.65 12.80
C LEU A 81 -7.18 -8.05 13.32
N ALA A 82 -7.55 -6.85 12.86
CA ALA A 82 -8.80 -6.22 13.25
C ALA A 82 -10.01 -6.79 12.50
N ILE A 83 -9.99 -6.81 11.17
CA ILE A 83 -11.14 -7.18 10.34
C ILE A 83 -10.73 -8.31 9.37
N ASP A 84 -11.58 -9.34 9.28
CA ASP A 84 -11.44 -10.43 8.33
C ASP A 84 -12.76 -10.61 7.57
N VAL A 85 -12.74 -10.34 6.28
CA VAL A 85 -13.87 -10.57 5.37
C VAL A 85 -13.59 -11.71 4.40
N GLY A 86 -12.42 -12.35 4.56
CA GLY A 86 -11.98 -13.43 3.71
C GLY A 86 -12.47 -14.79 4.14
N ARG A 87 -11.80 -15.75 3.57
CA ARG A 87 -11.97 -17.17 3.84
C ARG A 87 -10.92 -17.57 4.85
N GLN A 88 -11.32 -18.03 6.00
CA GLN A 88 -10.43 -18.52 7.04
C GLN A 88 -9.71 -19.84 6.66
N ASP A 89 -10.17 -20.51 5.60
CA ASP A 89 -9.59 -21.75 5.07
C ASP A 89 -8.72 -21.41 3.86
N HIS A 90 -7.47 -21.26 4.04
CA HIS A 90 -6.49 -20.69 3.12
C HIS A 90 -6.37 -21.35 1.73
N TRP A 91 -6.74 -22.59 1.57
CA TRP A 91 -6.41 -23.38 0.38
C TRP A 91 -7.61 -24.11 -0.24
N GLY A 92 -8.64 -23.45 -0.66
CA GLY A 92 -9.75 -24.09 -1.33
C GLY A 92 -10.31 -23.27 -2.47
N HIS A 93 -10.87 -23.94 -3.48
CA HIS A 93 -11.60 -23.27 -4.54
C HIS A 93 -12.85 -22.60 -3.97
N LEU A 94 -13.06 -21.32 -4.29
CA LEU A 94 -14.34 -20.65 -4.16
C LEU A 94 -14.98 -20.59 -5.54
N GLU A 95 -16.25 -20.96 -5.61
CA GLU A 95 -17.07 -20.57 -6.75
C GLU A 95 -17.19 -19.05 -6.71
N ARG A 96 -16.83 -18.38 -7.80
CA ARG A 96 -16.87 -16.92 -7.93
C ARG A 96 -18.15 -16.47 -8.64
N PRO A 97 -18.61 -15.26 -8.42
CA PRO A 97 -18.04 -14.17 -7.60
C PRO A 97 -18.50 -14.18 -6.13
N HIS A 98 -17.56 -13.96 -5.22
CA HIS A 98 -17.84 -13.73 -3.80
C HIS A 98 -17.11 -12.49 -3.31
N GLY A 99 -17.72 -11.75 -2.38
CA GLY A 99 -17.13 -10.54 -1.82
C GLY A 99 -18.13 -9.38 -1.76
N ARG A 100 -17.94 -8.35 -2.59
CA ARG A 100 -18.76 -7.14 -2.62
C ARG A 100 -18.96 -6.52 -1.23
N HIS A 101 -17.92 -6.63 -0.41
CA HIS A 101 -17.90 -5.99 0.91
C HIS A 101 -17.70 -4.50 0.77
N ILE A 102 -18.24 -3.73 1.69
CA ILE A 102 -18.00 -2.29 1.83
C ILE A 102 -17.43 -2.07 3.23
N ILE A 103 -16.17 -1.62 3.28
CA ILE A 103 -15.46 -1.30 4.52
C ILE A 103 -15.16 0.19 4.49
N ARG A 104 -15.88 0.99 5.28
CA ARG A 104 -15.75 2.44 5.18
C ARG A 104 -15.91 3.20 6.47
N ARG A 105 -15.25 4.36 6.54
CA ARG A 105 -15.31 5.29 7.69
C ARG A 105 -15.03 4.61 9.03
N ASN A 106 -14.08 3.68 9.02
CA ASN A 106 -13.63 3.02 10.23
C ASN A 106 -12.27 3.58 10.67
N VAL A 107 -12.00 3.53 11.97
CA VAL A 107 -10.68 3.76 12.52
C VAL A 107 -10.13 2.43 13.04
N VAL A 108 -9.03 1.98 12.46
CA VAL A 108 -8.34 0.75 12.82
C VAL A 108 -6.96 1.09 13.37
N SER A 109 -6.69 0.80 14.62
CA SER A 109 -5.43 1.21 15.24
C SER A 109 -4.86 0.19 16.22
N ASP A 110 -3.56 0.30 16.46
CA ASP A 110 -2.87 -0.44 17.51
C ASP A 110 -3.04 -1.97 17.37
N CYS A 111 -2.96 -2.47 16.13
CA CYS A 111 -3.10 -3.89 15.83
C CYS A 111 -1.73 -4.52 15.52
N GLY A 112 -1.56 -5.78 15.97
CA GLY A 112 -0.27 -6.44 15.97
C GLY A 112 0.31 -6.74 14.59
N THR A 113 -0.54 -7.16 13.63
CA THR A 113 -0.08 -7.54 12.28
C THR A 113 -0.83 -6.84 11.16
N GLY A 114 -2.14 -6.60 11.31
CA GLY A 114 -2.93 -6.11 10.20
C GLY A 114 -4.23 -5.44 10.59
N GLY A 115 -4.75 -4.64 9.66
CA GLY A 115 -6.05 -3.98 9.80
C GLY A 115 -7.18 -4.79 9.16
N LEU A 116 -7.07 -5.10 7.89
CA LEU A 116 -8.07 -5.82 7.10
C LEU A 116 -7.41 -6.94 6.30
N ALA A 117 -7.93 -8.14 6.38
CA ALA A 117 -7.56 -9.24 5.50
C ALA A 117 -8.76 -9.77 4.71
N ALA A 118 -8.53 -10.09 3.43
CA ALA A 118 -9.52 -10.65 2.54
C ALA A 118 -8.87 -11.71 1.63
N ASP A 119 -9.05 -12.98 1.98
CA ASP A 119 -8.56 -14.10 1.17
C ASP A 119 -9.66 -14.62 0.27
N LYS A 120 -9.56 -14.36 -1.06
CA LYS A 120 -10.44 -14.86 -2.12
C LYS A 120 -11.96 -14.58 -1.98
N ASN A 121 -12.37 -13.81 -1.02
CA ASN A 121 -13.76 -13.39 -0.80
C ASN A 121 -13.87 -11.87 -0.92
N ASN A 122 -13.28 -11.33 -1.99
CA ASN A 122 -13.05 -9.91 -2.13
C ASN A 122 -13.45 -9.36 -3.52
N ASP A 123 -14.13 -10.14 -4.35
CA ASP A 123 -14.55 -9.68 -5.67
C ASP A 123 -15.46 -8.43 -5.54
N GLY A 124 -15.07 -7.33 -6.17
CA GLY A 124 -15.80 -6.06 -6.12
C GLY A 124 -15.87 -5.41 -4.73
N MET A 125 -14.91 -5.68 -3.85
CA MET A 125 -14.84 -5.06 -2.54
C MET A 125 -14.46 -3.58 -2.64
N LEU A 126 -15.11 -2.75 -1.83
CA LEU A 126 -14.81 -1.33 -1.67
C LEU A 126 -14.26 -1.06 -0.27
N VAL A 127 -13.06 -0.46 -0.21
CA VAL A 127 -12.44 -0.01 1.04
C VAL A 127 -12.18 1.49 0.92
N GLU A 128 -12.97 2.30 1.62
CA GLU A 128 -12.91 3.75 1.45
C GLU A 128 -13.05 4.53 2.75
N HIS A 129 -12.41 5.69 2.81
CA HIS A 129 -12.54 6.63 3.91
C HIS A 129 -12.24 6.02 5.29
N ASN A 130 -11.30 5.08 5.37
CA ASN A 130 -10.84 4.52 6.64
C ASN A 130 -9.52 5.14 7.06
N THR A 131 -9.26 5.14 8.35
CA THR A 131 -7.95 5.44 8.93
C THR A 131 -7.36 4.16 9.49
N PHE A 132 -6.19 3.77 8.99
CA PHE A 132 -5.36 2.71 9.54
C PHE A 132 -4.12 3.35 10.15
N GLU A 133 -3.91 3.16 11.43
CA GLU A 133 -2.77 3.78 12.13
C GLU A 133 -2.14 2.85 13.18
N ARG A 134 -0.83 2.94 13.33
CA ARG A 134 -0.07 2.11 14.28
C ARG A 134 -0.35 0.61 14.13
N ILE A 135 -0.32 0.14 12.88
CA ILE A 135 -0.43 -1.28 12.51
C ILE A 135 0.98 -1.88 12.44
N GLY A 136 1.11 -3.17 12.79
CA GLY A 136 2.37 -3.91 12.75
C GLY A 136 3.13 -3.89 14.08
N GLY A 137 2.50 -3.56 15.17
CA GLY A 137 3.12 -3.37 16.50
C GLY A 137 3.85 -4.62 17.07
N LEU A 138 3.63 -5.80 16.50
CA LEU A 138 4.38 -7.01 16.89
C LEU A 138 5.76 -7.14 16.25
N ASP A 139 6.09 -6.28 15.27
CA ASP A 139 7.41 -6.29 14.58
C ASP A 139 7.78 -7.68 14.00
N ILE A 140 6.83 -8.27 13.27
CA ILE A 140 6.98 -9.61 12.71
C ILE A 140 6.83 -9.67 11.18
N GLU A 141 6.95 -8.57 10.47
CA GLU A 141 6.82 -8.50 9.01
C GLU A 141 7.73 -9.53 8.30
N ARG A 142 8.89 -9.82 8.87
CA ARG A 142 9.83 -10.82 8.34
C ARG A 142 9.26 -12.24 8.18
N VAL A 143 8.15 -12.55 8.84
CA VAL A 143 7.42 -13.82 8.66
C VAL A 143 6.22 -13.68 7.74
N LEU A 144 6.11 -12.53 7.07
CA LEU A 144 5.08 -12.15 6.10
C LEU A 144 3.69 -11.93 6.73
N GLU A 145 2.71 -11.68 5.89
CA GLU A 145 1.29 -11.51 6.25
C GLU A 145 0.95 -10.20 6.99
N CYS A 146 1.88 -9.23 7.07
CA CYS A 146 1.68 -7.97 7.76
C CYS A 146 1.34 -6.83 6.78
N ALA A 147 0.13 -6.32 6.87
CA ALA A 147 -0.32 -5.15 6.11
C ALA A 147 -1.53 -4.49 6.77
N ALA A 148 -1.68 -3.17 6.61
CA ALA A 148 -2.92 -2.52 7.02
C ALA A 148 -4.12 -3.05 6.22
N ILE A 149 -3.94 -3.34 4.91
CA ILE A 149 -4.89 -4.09 4.08
C ILE A 149 -4.14 -5.17 3.34
N LYS A 150 -4.59 -6.42 3.45
CA LYS A 150 -4.07 -7.54 2.66
C LYS A 150 -5.18 -8.28 1.94
N CYS A 151 -5.02 -8.43 0.61
CA CYS A 151 -5.96 -9.15 -0.23
C CYS A 151 -5.25 -10.22 -1.05
N HIS A 152 -5.74 -11.45 -1.03
CA HIS A 152 -5.29 -12.52 -1.92
C HIS A 152 -6.24 -12.72 -3.07
N GLY A 153 -5.70 -12.78 -4.30
CA GLY A 153 -6.46 -13.06 -5.51
C GLY A 153 -7.63 -12.11 -5.69
N ALA A 154 -7.39 -10.83 -5.48
CA ALA A 154 -8.41 -9.79 -5.53
C ALA A 154 -8.88 -9.53 -6.96
N ARG A 155 -10.19 -9.31 -7.14
CA ARG A 155 -10.78 -8.89 -8.42
C ARG A 155 -11.64 -7.67 -8.25
N SER A 156 -11.37 -6.65 -9.07
CA SER A 156 -12.12 -5.39 -9.08
C SER A 156 -12.25 -4.78 -7.67
N VAL A 157 -11.19 -4.89 -6.86
CA VAL A 157 -11.12 -4.26 -5.53
C VAL A 157 -10.72 -2.81 -5.69
N LEU A 158 -11.47 -1.93 -5.04
CA LEU A 158 -11.19 -0.50 -5.00
C LEU A 158 -10.81 -0.09 -3.57
N VAL A 159 -9.56 0.35 -3.41
CA VAL A 159 -9.05 0.95 -2.16
C VAL A 159 -8.84 2.44 -2.39
N ARG A 160 -9.73 3.27 -1.84
CA ARG A 160 -9.68 4.71 -2.11
C ARG A 160 -9.89 5.59 -0.89
N ASN A 161 -9.28 6.76 -0.92
CA ASN A 161 -9.49 7.82 0.07
C ASN A 161 -9.29 7.33 1.52
N ASN A 162 -8.31 6.44 1.74
CA ASN A 162 -7.94 5.99 3.08
C ASN A 162 -6.66 6.68 3.55
N VAL A 163 -6.49 6.74 4.85
CA VAL A 163 -5.27 7.20 5.51
C VAL A 163 -4.55 6.00 6.11
N PHE A 164 -3.30 5.78 5.71
CA PHE A 164 -2.37 4.83 6.31
C PHE A 164 -1.25 5.64 6.95
N ARG A 165 -1.21 5.71 8.27
CA ARG A 165 -0.17 6.49 8.97
C ARG A 165 0.46 5.73 10.13
N ASP A 166 1.74 5.96 10.33
CA ASP A 166 2.51 5.32 11.41
C ASP A 166 2.38 3.78 11.33
N ILE A 167 2.54 3.24 10.13
CA ILE A 167 2.54 1.79 9.89
C ILE A 167 3.97 1.28 10.12
N HIS A 168 4.14 0.28 10.97
CA HIS A 168 5.44 -0.24 11.36
C HIS A 168 5.59 -1.70 10.97
N HIS A 169 6.66 -2.03 10.22
CA HIS A 169 6.94 -3.40 9.78
C HIS A 169 5.72 -4.09 9.18
N ALA A 170 5.04 -3.36 8.29
CA ALA A 170 3.87 -3.81 7.55
C ALA A 170 3.68 -2.96 6.30
N SER A 171 3.13 -3.54 5.24
CA SER A 171 2.67 -2.76 4.09
C SER A 171 1.42 -1.94 4.43
N GLY A 172 1.21 -0.82 3.76
CA GLY A 172 -0.08 -0.14 3.81
C GLY A 172 -1.15 -0.95 3.10
N VAL A 173 -0.93 -1.30 1.83
CA VAL A 173 -1.80 -2.17 1.04
C VAL A 173 -0.97 -3.24 0.36
N TRP A 174 -1.30 -4.50 0.56
CA TRP A 174 -0.69 -5.64 -0.11
C TRP A 174 -1.74 -6.43 -0.90
N MET A 175 -1.64 -6.34 -2.21
CA MET A 175 -2.39 -7.15 -3.17
C MET A 175 -1.56 -8.37 -3.54
N ASP A 176 -1.79 -9.49 -2.86
CA ASP A 176 -1.02 -10.72 -2.96
C ASP A 176 -1.63 -11.66 -4.01
N VAL A 177 -0.86 -12.08 -4.92
CA VAL A 177 -1.03 -12.98 -6.07
C VAL A 177 -2.35 -12.88 -6.86
N ASN A 178 -2.26 -13.02 -8.19
CA ASN A 178 -3.41 -13.16 -9.10
C ASN A 178 -4.49 -12.07 -8.99
N ASN A 179 -4.08 -10.85 -8.74
CA ASN A 179 -5.01 -9.72 -8.68
C ASN A 179 -5.40 -9.27 -10.10
N GLU A 180 -6.63 -8.84 -10.28
CA GLU A 180 -7.20 -8.46 -11.55
C GLU A 180 -8.09 -7.23 -11.40
N ASN A 181 -7.80 -6.19 -12.19
CA ASN A 181 -8.58 -4.96 -12.24
C ASN A 181 -8.76 -4.29 -10.85
N CYS A 182 -7.70 -4.30 -10.04
CA CYS A 182 -7.69 -3.66 -8.73
C CYS A 182 -7.08 -2.26 -8.81
N ARG A 183 -7.59 -1.33 -8.01
CA ARG A 183 -7.14 0.05 -8.00
C ARG A 183 -6.91 0.56 -6.58
N ILE A 184 -5.73 1.18 -6.37
CA ILE A 184 -5.35 1.86 -5.13
C ILE A 184 -5.23 3.35 -5.46
N THR A 185 -6.23 4.18 -5.08
CA THR A 185 -6.34 5.56 -5.56
C THR A 185 -6.75 6.55 -4.48
N GLY A 186 -6.21 7.77 -4.54
CA GLY A 186 -6.59 8.85 -3.64
C GLY A 186 -6.24 8.63 -2.17
N ASN A 187 -5.34 7.68 -1.85
CA ASN A 187 -4.97 7.37 -0.47
C ASN A 187 -3.76 8.19 -0.02
N VAL A 188 -3.62 8.32 1.29
CA VAL A 188 -2.43 8.87 1.94
C VAL A 188 -1.68 7.76 2.65
N PHE A 189 -0.41 7.58 2.30
CA PHE A 189 0.55 6.71 2.99
C PHE A 189 1.59 7.60 3.65
N ALA A 190 1.57 7.71 4.96
CA ALA A 190 2.43 8.62 5.70
C ALA A 190 3.17 7.91 6.84
N ASN A 191 4.49 8.05 6.88
CA ASN A 191 5.34 7.42 7.88
C ASN A 191 5.14 5.88 7.92
N VAL A 192 5.39 5.23 6.78
CA VAL A 192 5.29 3.77 6.64
C VAL A 192 6.67 3.15 6.62
N THR A 193 6.93 2.24 7.55
CA THR A 193 8.14 1.42 7.61
C THR A 193 7.78 0.00 7.20
N THR A 194 8.37 -0.50 6.10
CA THR A 194 8.04 -1.81 5.55
C THR A 194 9.26 -2.50 4.94
N MET A 195 9.29 -3.80 4.96
CA MET A 195 10.27 -4.63 4.25
C MET A 195 9.90 -4.85 2.77
N LEU A 196 8.70 -4.44 2.39
CA LEU A 196 8.12 -4.52 1.04
C LEU A 196 7.78 -3.12 0.54
N GLY A 197 6.69 -2.98 -0.19
CA GLY A 197 6.14 -1.71 -0.63
C GLY A 197 5.03 -1.18 0.29
N ALA A 198 4.88 0.15 0.39
CA ALA A 198 3.74 0.75 1.08
C ALA A 198 2.43 0.45 0.34
N ALA A 199 2.42 0.50 -0.99
CA ALA A 199 1.40 -0.07 -1.86
C ALA A 199 2.08 -1.13 -2.74
N TYR A 200 1.68 -2.38 -2.61
CA TYR A 200 2.39 -3.53 -3.15
C TYR A 200 1.49 -4.48 -3.91
N TYR A 201 1.88 -4.80 -5.15
CA TYR A 201 1.29 -5.85 -5.98
C TYR A 201 2.26 -7.00 -6.15
N GLU A 202 1.83 -8.20 -5.85
CA GLU A 202 2.63 -9.41 -6.00
C GLU A 202 2.04 -10.36 -7.03
N MET A 203 2.88 -10.80 -7.98
CA MET A 203 2.61 -11.87 -8.94
C MET A 203 1.24 -11.75 -9.64
N THR A 204 1.02 -10.64 -10.32
CA THR A 204 -0.21 -10.38 -11.08
C THR A 204 0.07 -10.18 -12.56
N HIS A 205 -0.84 -10.63 -13.43
CA HIS A 205 -0.71 -10.56 -14.88
C HIS A 205 -1.71 -9.62 -15.54
N GLU A 206 -2.71 -9.19 -14.80
CA GLU A 206 -3.77 -8.34 -15.31
C GLU A 206 -3.54 -6.88 -14.91
N HIS A 207 -4.30 -5.99 -15.55
CA HIS A 207 -4.20 -4.57 -15.27
C HIS A 207 -4.58 -4.26 -13.83
N ASN A 208 -3.69 -3.56 -13.13
CA ASN A 208 -3.94 -3.00 -11.82
C ASN A 208 -3.29 -1.63 -11.73
N SER A 209 -3.77 -0.77 -10.85
CA SER A 209 -3.26 0.60 -10.75
C SER A 209 -3.00 1.09 -9.33
N ILE A 210 -2.03 2.01 -9.24
CA ILE A 210 -1.71 2.82 -8.07
C ILE A 210 -1.70 4.27 -8.56
N ASP A 211 -2.74 5.05 -8.28
CA ASP A 211 -2.87 6.38 -8.84
C ASP A 211 -3.42 7.43 -7.86
N ASN A 212 -3.09 8.67 -8.10
CA ASN A 212 -3.56 9.82 -7.30
C ASN A 212 -3.28 9.71 -5.78
N ASN A 213 -2.29 8.94 -5.36
CA ASN A 213 -1.95 8.79 -3.94
C ASN A 213 -0.86 9.76 -3.51
N ILE A 214 -0.79 10.00 -2.20
CA ILE A 214 0.31 10.69 -1.55
C ILE A 214 1.12 9.66 -0.75
N PHE A 215 2.40 9.52 -1.07
CA PHE A 215 3.37 8.75 -0.30
C PHE A 215 4.35 9.71 0.37
N TRP A 216 4.38 9.74 1.69
CA TRP A 216 5.19 10.70 2.46
C TRP A 216 5.96 10.03 3.59
N GLY A 217 7.27 9.97 3.47
CA GLY A 217 8.12 9.33 4.49
C GLY A 217 7.96 7.82 4.49
N ILE A 218 8.45 7.16 3.45
CA ILE A 218 8.45 5.69 3.34
C ILE A 218 9.85 5.18 3.64
N HIS A 219 9.95 4.24 4.57
CA HIS A 219 11.20 3.76 5.14
C HIS A 219 11.34 2.25 5.03
N ASP A 220 12.61 1.80 4.92
CA ASP A 220 12.94 0.37 4.97
C ASP A 220 12.76 -0.15 6.40
N GLY A 221 12.11 -1.29 6.52
CA GLY A 221 11.96 -1.99 7.78
C GLY A 221 13.31 -2.43 8.35
N ASP A 222 13.69 -1.94 9.54
CA ASP A 222 14.89 -2.38 10.23
C ASP A 222 14.70 -3.81 10.76
N ILE A 223 15.41 -4.77 10.17
CA ILE A 223 15.47 -6.13 10.70
C ILE A 223 16.47 -6.14 11.85
N ARG A 224 16.00 -5.93 13.06
CA ARG A 224 16.84 -6.06 14.25
C ARG A 224 17.44 -7.46 14.34
N GLY A 225 18.73 -7.57 14.01
CA GLY A 225 19.56 -8.74 14.30
C GLY A 225 19.53 -9.89 13.30
N GLY A 226 19.20 -9.68 12.04
CA GLY A 226 19.26 -10.70 11.00
C GLY A 226 19.67 -10.17 9.63
N GLU A 227 20.28 -11.00 8.80
CA GLU A 227 20.40 -10.70 7.38
C GLU A 227 18.99 -10.65 6.77
N LYS A 228 18.73 -9.65 5.93
CA LYS A 228 17.47 -9.61 5.16
C LYS A 228 17.39 -10.90 4.35
N PRO A 229 16.28 -11.64 4.40
CA PRO A 229 16.08 -12.76 3.49
C PRO A 229 16.31 -12.30 2.05
N ASP A 230 16.85 -13.16 1.20
CA ASP A 230 17.18 -12.81 -0.19
C ASP A 230 15.99 -12.26 -0.99
N TYR A 231 14.76 -12.58 -0.60
CA TYR A 231 13.53 -12.07 -1.20
C TYR A 231 13.10 -10.68 -0.68
N VAL A 232 13.74 -10.16 0.37
CA VAL A 232 13.43 -8.86 0.96
C VAL A 232 14.49 -7.82 0.56
N ARG A 233 14.80 -7.72 -0.73
CA ARG A 233 15.79 -6.73 -1.21
C ARG A 233 15.19 -5.34 -1.43
N HIS A 234 13.90 -5.16 -1.27
CA HIS A 234 13.18 -3.98 -1.73
C HIS A 234 12.40 -3.21 -0.67
N GLY A 235 12.72 -3.39 0.61
CA GLY A 235 12.06 -2.66 1.70
C GLY A 235 12.13 -1.14 1.55
N GLY A 236 11.09 -0.45 2.01
CA GLY A 236 11.01 1.00 1.94
C GLY A 236 10.68 1.57 0.56
N VAL A 237 10.03 0.81 -0.29
CA VAL A 237 9.49 1.26 -1.58
C VAL A 237 8.10 1.85 -1.36
N ALA A 238 7.77 2.94 -2.07
CA ALA A 238 6.43 3.53 -1.94
C ALA A 238 5.40 2.77 -2.78
N ALA A 239 5.61 2.63 -4.08
CA ALA A 239 4.79 1.81 -4.98
C ALA A 239 5.64 0.66 -5.53
N ASP A 240 5.30 -0.56 -5.17
CA ASP A 240 6.10 -1.74 -5.43
C ASP A 240 5.33 -2.82 -6.21
N SER A 241 6.05 -3.54 -7.05
CA SER A 241 5.51 -4.64 -7.83
C SER A 241 6.55 -5.74 -7.99
N ASP A 242 6.27 -6.92 -7.46
CA ASP A 242 7.12 -8.09 -7.57
C ASP A 242 6.51 -9.14 -8.50
N GLY A 243 7.28 -9.52 -9.53
CA GLY A 243 6.89 -10.58 -10.46
C GLY A 243 5.56 -10.35 -11.16
N SER A 244 5.21 -9.09 -11.43
CA SER A 244 3.94 -8.69 -12.04
C SER A 244 4.12 -8.16 -13.46
N GLU A 245 3.01 -7.92 -14.14
CA GLU A 245 2.90 -7.24 -15.44
C GLU A 245 1.77 -6.21 -15.42
N LYS A 246 1.81 -5.23 -16.35
CA LYS A 246 0.70 -4.31 -16.61
C LYS A 246 0.28 -3.45 -15.41
N ILE A 247 1.19 -3.13 -14.51
CA ILE A 247 0.90 -2.21 -13.40
C ILE A 247 1.03 -0.78 -13.90
N ILE A 248 0.02 0.05 -13.60
CA ILE A 248 0.00 1.47 -13.88
C ILE A 248 0.24 2.23 -12.57
N VAL A 249 1.31 3.03 -12.53
CA VAL A 249 1.60 3.95 -11.43
C VAL A 249 1.52 5.36 -11.99
N ALA A 250 0.42 6.06 -11.70
CA ALA A 250 0.14 7.34 -12.35
C ALA A 250 -0.32 8.42 -11.36
N ASN A 251 0.03 9.67 -11.64
CA ASN A 251 -0.47 10.83 -10.90
C ASN A 251 -0.28 10.76 -9.38
N ASN A 252 0.77 10.11 -8.88
CA ASN A 252 1.08 10.09 -7.45
C ASN A 252 2.06 11.19 -7.07
N LEU A 253 2.02 11.61 -5.81
CA LEU A 253 3.08 12.35 -5.16
C LEU A 253 3.92 11.40 -4.30
N PHE A 254 5.17 11.20 -4.68
CA PHE A 254 6.18 10.48 -3.91
C PHE A 254 7.09 11.48 -3.21
N ALA A 255 7.13 11.46 -1.89
CA ALA A 255 7.93 12.39 -1.12
C ALA A 255 8.68 11.70 0.03
N ARG A 256 9.96 12.09 0.20
CA ARG A 256 10.83 11.59 1.28
C ARG A 256 10.97 10.07 1.32
N VAL A 257 11.21 9.48 0.15
CA VAL A 257 11.58 8.06 0.00
C VAL A 257 13.11 8.02 -0.15
N HIS A 258 13.81 7.67 0.92
CA HIS A 258 15.28 7.79 0.97
C HIS A 258 16.01 6.46 0.92
N ASP A 259 15.42 5.42 1.47
CA ASP A 259 16.12 4.14 1.66
C ASP A 259 16.17 3.32 0.38
N ASN A 260 15.12 3.41 -0.44
CA ASN A 260 15.02 2.68 -1.70
C ASN A 260 14.45 3.55 -2.83
N HIS A 261 13.93 2.92 -3.89
CA HIS A 261 13.25 3.59 -5.00
C HIS A 261 11.83 4.01 -4.57
N ALA A 262 11.36 5.13 -5.10
CA ALA A 262 9.96 5.51 -4.89
C ALA A 262 9.01 4.55 -5.60
N VAL A 263 9.37 4.08 -6.80
CA VAL A 263 8.64 3.08 -7.57
C VAL A 263 9.60 1.95 -7.94
N SER A 264 9.18 0.71 -7.72
CA SER A 264 9.99 -0.48 -8.05
C SER A 264 9.15 -1.52 -8.77
N MET A 265 9.54 -1.84 -10.01
CA MET A 265 8.93 -2.86 -10.85
C MET A 265 9.96 -3.96 -11.08
N HIS A 266 10.01 -4.91 -10.16
CA HIS A 266 11.05 -5.93 -10.15
C HIS A 266 10.53 -7.34 -10.40
N LEU A 267 11.44 -8.25 -10.71
CA LEU A 267 11.16 -9.66 -10.85
C LEU A 267 11.47 -10.39 -9.55
N GLN A 268 10.56 -11.24 -9.16
CA GLN A 268 10.82 -12.18 -8.10
C GLN A 268 11.99 -13.10 -8.49
N GLN A 269 13.08 -13.05 -7.76
CA GLN A 269 14.28 -13.86 -8.04
C GLN A 269 14.05 -15.36 -7.86
N SER A 270 13.04 -15.76 -7.12
CA SER A 270 12.66 -17.15 -7.01
C SER A 270 11.76 -17.55 -8.17
N GLY A 271 12.32 -17.95 -9.30
CA GLY A 271 11.57 -18.57 -10.42
C GLY A 271 10.85 -19.88 -10.01
N ARG A 272 10.48 -20.04 -8.75
CA ARG A 272 9.94 -21.24 -8.14
C ARG A 272 8.51 -21.16 -7.68
N ARG A 273 7.89 -19.96 -7.64
CA ARG A 273 6.46 -19.87 -7.33
C ARG A 273 5.63 -19.94 -8.60
N VAL A 274 5.71 -21.06 -9.31
CA VAL A 274 4.58 -21.52 -10.10
C VAL A 274 3.59 -22.04 -9.06
N HIS A 275 2.53 -21.26 -8.77
CA HIS A 275 1.44 -21.79 -7.96
C HIS A 275 0.78 -22.94 -8.73
N GLY A 276 1.11 -24.18 -8.39
CA GLY A 276 0.69 -25.39 -9.10
C GLY A 276 -0.83 -25.59 -9.17
N GLU A 277 -1.61 -24.86 -8.37
CA GLU A 277 -3.07 -24.97 -8.36
C GLU A 277 -3.78 -23.92 -9.20
N THR A 278 -3.14 -22.81 -9.55
CA THR A 278 -3.77 -21.71 -10.28
C THR A 278 -3.18 -21.46 -11.67
N GLY A 279 -2.08 -22.16 -12.02
CA GLY A 279 -1.35 -21.89 -13.26
C GLY A 279 -0.76 -20.47 -13.33
N ALA A 280 -0.67 -19.77 -12.20
CA ALA A 280 -0.10 -18.44 -12.14
C ALA A 280 1.38 -18.52 -12.54
N ARG A 281 1.69 -17.88 -13.65
CA ARG A 281 3.07 -17.65 -14.07
C ARG A 281 3.53 -16.37 -13.37
N THR A 282 4.75 -16.35 -12.86
CA THR A 282 5.40 -15.10 -12.49
C THR A 282 5.41 -14.19 -13.71
N GLY A 283 4.96 -12.95 -13.53
CA GLY A 283 5.06 -11.93 -14.55
C GLY A 283 6.51 -11.65 -14.92
N LEU A 284 6.71 -11.12 -16.11
CA LEU A 284 8.05 -10.86 -16.65
C LEU A 284 8.58 -9.46 -16.32
N GLY A 285 7.92 -8.72 -15.39
CA GLY A 285 8.34 -7.37 -15.01
C GLY A 285 8.25 -6.36 -16.16
N ARG A 286 7.26 -6.50 -17.04
CA ARG A 286 7.10 -5.69 -18.25
C ARG A 286 5.69 -5.15 -18.41
N LYS A 287 5.53 -4.24 -19.40
CA LYS A 287 4.28 -3.52 -19.68
C LYS A 287 3.81 -2.66 -18.51
N HIS A 288 4.73 -2.24 -17.67
CA HIS A 288 4.44 -1.28 -16.62
C HIS A 288 4.45 0.14 -17.19
N ARG A 289 3.62 1.00 -16.62
CA ARG A 289 3.59 2.43 -16.94
C ARG A 289 3.77 3.22 -15.64
N VAL A 290 4.82 4.04 -15.58
CA VAL A 290 5.11 4.95 -14.46
C VAL A 290 5.07 6.37 -15.01
N VAL A 291 3.90 7.00 -14.96
CA VAL A 291 3.64 8.24 -15.71
C VAL A 291 2.98 9.32 -14.86
N ASN A 292 3.23 10.59 -15.21
CA ASN A 292 2.60 11.75 -14.61
C ASN A 292 2.77 11.86 -13.07
N ASN A 293 3.81 11.24 -12.51
CA ASN A 293 4.07 11.29 -11.07
C ASN A 293 4.94 12.49 -10.71
N VAL A 294 4.83 12.91 -9.47
CA VAL A 294 5.67 13.96 -8.86
C VAL A 294 6.60 13.30 -7.84
N PHE A 295 7.91 13.47 -8.01
CA PHE A 295 8.93 12.98 -7.09
C PHE A 295 9.56 14.14 -6.31
N HIS A 296 9.47 14.13 -4.98
CA HIS A 296 10.01 15.14 -4.09
C HIS A 296 10.91 14.51 -3.01
N GLU A 297 12.15 14.97 -2.91
CA GLU A 297 13.13 14.43 -1.95
C GLU A 297 13.28 12.89 -2.00
N CYS A 298 13.09 12.27 -3.17
CA CYS A 298 13.35 10.85 -3.39
C CYS A 298 14.82 10.63 -3.74
N ARG A 299 15.46 9.65 -3.14
CA ARG A 299 16.87 9.33 -3.47
C ARG A 299 17.00 8.66 -4.82
N ARG A 300 16.06 7.79 -5.17
CA ARG A 300 15.93 7.06 -6.42
C ARG A 300 14.46 7.08 -6.81
N CYS A 301 14.16 7.37 -8.06
CA CYS A 301 12.77 7.50 -8.45
C CYS A 301 12.17 6.17 -8.90
N ILE A 302 12.67 5.59 -9.99
CA ILE A 302 12.06 4.41 -10.62
C ILE A 302 13.11 3.30 -10.76
N LEU A 303 12.71 2.06 -10.50
CA LEU A 303 13.43 0.85 -10.85
C LEU A 303 12.58 0.03 -11.82
N PHE A 304 13.15 -0.30 -12.99
CA PHE A 304 12.63 -1.32 -13.90
C PHE A 304 13.61 -2.49 -13.97
N GLU A 305 13.18 -3.69 -13.62
CA GLU A 305 14.03 -4.88 -13.72
C GLU A 305 14.47 -5.13 -15.17
N HIS A 306 13.59 -4.85 -16.13
CA HIS A 306 13.84 -4.84 -17.56
C HIS A 306 13.33 -3.54 -18.17
N VAL A 307 13.91 -3.15 -19.28
CA VAL A 307 13.46 -1.96 -20.04
C VAL A 307 12.31 -2.30 -20.98
N ASP A 308 12.31 -3.53 -21.49
CA ASP A 308 11.41 -3.94 -22.55
C ASP A 308 9.93 -3.75 -22.17
N ASP A 309 9.21 -3.06 -23.02
CA ASP A 309 7.79 -2.75 -22.88
C ASP A 309 7.40 -1.92 -21.63
N ASN A 310 8.34 -1.36 -20.89
CA ASN A 310 8.07 -0.47 -19.75
C ASN A 310 8.16 1.00 -20.17
N LEU A 311 7.29 1.85 -19.63
CA LEU A 311 7.21 3.27 -19.93
C LEU A 311 7.38 4.12 -18.68
N ALA A 312 8.29 5.12 -18.76
CA ALA A 312 8.38 6.19 -17.77
C ALA A 312 8.38 7.55 -18.48
N ASP A 313 7.26 8.29 -18.41
CA ASP A 313 7.08 9.57 -19.07
C ASP A 313 6.14 10.52 -18.33
N GLY A 314 6.16 11.81 -18.69
CA GLY A 314 5.31 12.83 -18.09
C GLY A 314 5.56 13.08 -16.59
N ASN A 315 6.67 12.61 -16.05
CA ASN A 315 6.99 12.69 -14.63
C ASN A 315 7.72 14.00 -14.29
N LEU A 316 7.49 14.51 -13.09
CA LEU A 316 8.19 15.64 -12.52
C LEU A 316 9.24 15.19 -11.52
N TYR A 317 10.51 15.37 -11.85
CA TYR A 317 11.65 14.98 -11.03
C TYR A 317 12.28 16.18 -10.32
N PRO A 318 12.87 16.02 -9.12
CA PRO A 318 13.50 17.12 -8.40
C PRO A 318 14.85 17.53 -9.03
N LEU A 319 15.07 18.81 -9.24
CA LEU A 319 16.26 19.39 -9.91
C LEU A 319 17.60 19.04 -9.24
N ARG A 320 17.62 18.77 -7.93
CA ARG A 320 18.87 18.48 -7.18
C ARG A 320 19.36 17.04 -7.29
N THR A 321 18.87 16.29 -8.20
CA THR A 321 19.30 14.90 -8.34
C THR A 321 20.51 14.80 -9.28
N HIS A 322 21.69 14.74 -8.73
CA HIS A 322 22.74 13.86 -9.29
C HIS A 322 22.25 12.40 -9.22
N ARG A 323 20.95 12.16 -9.41
CA ARG A 323 20.25 11.01 -8.91
C ARG A 323 19.42 10.49 -10.04
N TYR A 324 19.24 9.26 -10.02
CA TYR A 324 18.81 8.46 -11.10
C TYR A 324 17.30 8.58 -11.23
N ALA A 325 16.82 9.05 -12.36
CA ALA A 325 15.42 9.00 -12.73
C ALA A 325 14.99 7.54 -12.87
N VAL A 326 15.81 6.73 -13.56
CA VAL A 326 15.55 5.32 -13.79
C VAL A 326 16.78 4.47 -13.43
N THR A 327 16.56 3.37 -12.74
CA THR A 327 17.55 2.35 -12.44
C THR A 327 17.16 1.04 -13.13
N ILE A 328 18.12 0.42 -13.82
CA ILE A 328 17.97 -0.87 -14.49
C ILE A 328 19.01 -1.81 -13.86
N PRO A 329 18.58 -2.77 -13.03
CA PRO A 329 19.51 -3.65 -12.35
C PRO A 329 20.09 -4.74 -13.26
N ARG A 330 19.45 -5.04 -14.38
CA ARG A 330 19.87 -6.12 -15.30
C ARG A 330 19.84 -5.71 -16.76
N PRO A 331 20.76 -6.26 -17.61
CA PRO A 331 21.87 -7.11 -17.19
C PRO A 331 22.89 -6.33 -16.34
N GLU A 332 23.61 -7.04 -15.47
CA GLU A 332 24.71 -6.41 -14.73
C GLU A 332 25.79 -5.84 -15.68
N PRO A 333 26.43 -4.71 -15.30
CA PRO A 333 26.33 -3.98 -14.04
C PRO A 333 25.05 -3.14 -13.96
N VAL A 334 24.59 -2.84 -12.75
CA VAL A 334 23.44 -1.96 -12.50
C VAL A 334 23.61 -0.64 -13.23
N THR A 335 22.69 -0.34 -14.13
CA THR A 335 22.67 0.92 -14.89
C THR A 335 21.77 1.93 -14.18
N ARG A 336 22.27 3.13 -13.99
CA ARG A 336 21.57 4.24 -13.34
C ARG A 336 21.59 5.44 -14.26
N LEU A 337 20.41 5.89 -14.66
CA LEU A 337 20.21 6.92 -15.67
C LEU A 337 19.59 8.18 -15.03
N ASN A 338 20.17 9.35 -15.31
CA ASN A 338 19.48 10.61 -15.12
C ASN A 338 18.41 10.79 -16.21
N LEU A 339 17.61 11.85 -16.16
CA LEU A 339 16.55 12.07 -17.15
C LEU A 339 17.09 12.20 -18.55
N GLU A 340 18.17 12.99 -18.76
CA GLU A 340 18.81 13.19 -20.06
C GLU A 340 19.28 11.86 -20.68
N SER A 341 19.96 11.01 -19.91
CA SER A 341 20.40 9.70 -20.37
C SER A 341 19.22 8.77 -20.67
N TRP A 342 18.12 8.86 -19.89
CA TRP A 342 16.91 8.10 -20.15
C TRP A 342 16.29 8.49 -21.49
N GLN A 343 16.23 9.78 -21.78
CA GLN A 343 15.75 10.31 -23.05
C GLN A 343 16.65 9.92 -24.22
N GLU A 344 17.97 10.05 -24.06
CA GLU A 344 18.94 9.81 -25.13
C GLU A 344 19.05 8.33 -25.52
N TYR A 345 19.11 7.42 -24.54
CA TYR A 345 19.39 6.01 -24.80
C TYR A 345 18.15 5.16 -25.04
N PHE A 346 17.00 5.56 -24.49
CA PHE A 346 15.78 4.76 -24.54
C PHE A 346 14.62 5.44 -25.27
N ASP A 347 14.83 6.65 -25.75
CA ASP A 347 13.81 7.45 -26.47
C ASP A 347 12.50 7.56 -25.69
N GLN A 348 12.60 7.75 -24.37
CA GLN A 348 11.47 7.84 -23.43
C GLN A 348 11.66 9.01 -22.48
N GLY A 349 10.56 9.44 -21.83
CA GLY A 349 10.59 10.48 -20.82
C GLY A 349 10.69 11.89 -21.40
N HIS A 350 10.36 12.09 -22.66
CA HIS A 350 10.45 13.41 -23.32
C HIS A 350 9.46 14.41 -22.75
N GLY A 351 8.30 13.96 -22.25
CA GLY A 351 7.34 14.77 -21.51
C GLY A 351 7.75 15.09 -20.07
N SER A 352 8.77 14.38 -19.56
CA SER A 352 9.21 14.56 -18.17
C SER A 352 10.14 15.77 -18.01
N THR A 353 10.09 16.41 -16.83
CA THR A 353 10.92 17.59 -16.53
C THR A 353 11.62 17.50 -15.19
N LEU A 354 12.66 18.34 -15.04
CA LEU A 354 13.36 18.59 -13.78
C LEU A 354 12.95 19.96 -13.24
N ALA A 355 12.47 20.02 -12.01
CA ALA A 355 12.12 21.28 -11.40
C ALA A 355 12.50 21.35 -9.91
N ARG A 356 12.54 22.56 -9.36
CA ARG A 356 12.71 22.77 -7.93
C ARG A 356 11.34 22.68 -7.26
N LEU A 357 11.15 21.61 -6.52
CA LEU A 357 9.94 21.35 -5.77
C LEU A 357 10.10 21.78 -4.30
N ARG A 358 9.07 22.37 -3.74
CA ARG A 358 8.95 22.58 -2.30
C ARG A 358 7.63 22.01 -1.87
N ALA A 359 7.67 21.04 -0.98
CA ALA A 359 6.48 20.41 -0.43
C ALA A 359 6.64 20.24 1.09
N GLU A 360 5.56 20.47 1.80
CA GLU A 360 5.41 20.24 3.24
C GLU A 360 4.08 19.56 3.46
N PHE A 361 4.07 18.53 4.26
CA PHE A 361 2.86 17.79 4.58
C PHE A 361 2.71 17.63 6.08
N ASN A 362 1.57 18.05 6.59
CA ASN A 362 1.18 17.81 7.96
C ASN A 362 0.38 16.53 8.04
N ILE A 363 0.99 15.46 8.56
CA ILE A 363 0.39 14.12 8.65
C ILE A 363 -0.86 14.10 9.53
N GLN A 364 -0.96 14.98 10.52
CA GLN A 364 -2.09 15.00 11.46
C GLN A 364 -3.30 15.75 10.90
N THR A 365 -3.07 16.89 10.25
CA THR A 365 -4.14 17.69 9.66
C THR A 365 -4.42 17.34 8.20
N LEU A 366 -3.57 16.49 7.57
CA LEU A 366 -3.60 16.15 6.15
C LEU A 366 -3.51 17.38 5.24
N GLU A 367 -2.78 18.41 5.66
CA GLU A 367 -2.55 19.60 4.86
C GLU A 367 -1.27 19.48 4.06
N LEU A 368 -1.36 19.55 2.75
CA LEU A 368 -0.25 19.57 1.80
C LEU A 368 -0.03 21.00 1.31
N SER A 369 1.18 21.53 1.52
CA SER A 369 1.65 22.75 0.85
C SER A 369 2.61 22.36 -0.26
N PHE A 370 2.38 22.90 -1.47
CA PHE A 370 3.20 22.58 -2.65
C PHE A 370 3.49 23.82 -3.48
N SER A 371 4.71 23.93 -4.02
CA SER A 371 5.09 24.92 -5.02
C SER A 371 6.16 24.38 -5.98
N LEU A 372 6.12 24.86 -7.20
CA LEU A 372 7.01 24.51 -8.31
C LEU A 372 7.77 25.75 -8.77
N ASP A 373 9.09 25.58 -9.02
CA ASP A 373 9.96 26.56 -9.64
C ASP A 373 10.71 25.86 -10.78
N GLY A 374 10.21 26.04 -12.01
CA GLY A 374 10.66 25.39 -13.24
C GLY A 374 9.50 25.03 -14.16
N ASP A 375 9.79 24.37 -15.24
CA ASP A 375 8.79 24.01 -16.25
C ASP A 375 7.97 22.79 -15.80
N PRO A 376 6.65 22.79 -16.03
CA PRO A 376 5.83 21.62 -15.78
C PRO A 376 6.14 20.51 -16.79
N PRO A 377 5.86 19.23 -16.46
CA PRO A 377 5.95 18.15 -17.41
C PRO A 377 4.81 18.20 -18.44
N GLU A 378 5.04 17.62 -19.59
CA GLU A 378 4.00 17.29 -20.57
C GLU A 378 3.43 15.92 -20.19
N THR A 379 2.26 15.92 -19.55
CA THR A 379 1.65 14.68 -19.08
C THR A 379 1.03 13.89 -20.23
N VAL A 380 1.07 12.56 -20.09
CA VAL A 380 0.57 11.63 -21.09
C VAL A 380 -0.82 11.10 -20.73
N ALA A 381 -1.60 10.71 -21.73
CA ALA A 381 -2.89 10.07 -21.52
C ALA A 381 -2.76 8.68 -20.90
N VAL A 382 -3.70 8.33 -20.05
CA VAL A 382 -3.82 6.99 -19.42
C VAL A 382 -5.28 6.55 -19.53
N ASP A 383 -5.59 5.88 -20.63
CA ASP A 383 -6.97 5.52 -20.99
C ASP A 383 -7.63 4.63 -19.92
N GLU A 384 -6.87 3.71 -19.34
CA GLU A 384 -7.35 2.79 -18.29
C GLU A 384 -7.80 3.53 -17.00
N LEU A 385 -7.36 4.77 -16.83
CA LEU A 385 -7.71 5.63 -15.68
C LEU A 385 -8.58 6.82 -16.07
N GLU A 386 -8.96 6.93 -17.35
CA GLU A 386 -9.69 8.07 -17.91
C GLU A 386 -8.94 9.41 -17.70
N LEU A 387 -7.62 9.38 -17.79
CA LEU A 387 -6.76 10.56 -17.67
C LEU A 387 -6.37 11.04 -19.07
N GLU A 388 -6.71 12.29 -19.40
CA GLU A 388 -6.33 12.92 -20.66
C GLU A 388 -4.91 13.48 -20.63
N ALA A 389 -4.26 13.55 -21.76
CA ALA A 389 -2.99 14.25 -21.90
C ALA A 389 -3.17 15.73 -21.52
N GLY A 390 -2.21 16.28 -20.77
CA GLY A 390 -2.31 17.63 -20.21
C GLY A 390 -3.03 17.72 -18.87
N SER A 391 -3.58 16.61 -18.35
CA SER A 391 -4.07 16.55 -16.96
C SER A 391 -2.93 16.83 -15.98
N PRO A 392 -3.18 17.42 -14.79
CA PRO A 392 -2.14 17.71 -13.81
C PRO A 392 -1.33 16.47 -13.42
N PRO A 393 0.00 16.54 -13.30
CA PRO A 393 0.79 15.48 -12.69
C PRO A 393 0.56 15.46 -11.17
N GLY A 394 0.67 14.27 -10.57
CA GLY A 394 0.42 14.11 -9.13
C GLY A 394 -1.07 14.24 -8.76
N PRO A 395 -1.40 14.19 -7.47
CA PRO A 395 -2.77 14.18 -6.99
C PRO A 395 -3.41 15.58 -6.90
N PHE A 396 -3.23 16.39 -7.95
CA PHE A 396 -3.74 17.75 -8.01
C PHE A 396 -4.91 17.87 -9.01
N THR A 397 -5.90 18.69 -8.67
CA THR A 397 -6.95 19.09 -9.61
C THR A 397 -6.42 20.16 -10.59
N ASP A 398 -7.12 20.35 -11.72
CA ASP A 398 -6.79 21.39 -12.70
C ASP A 398 -6.70 22.79 -12.09
N GLU A 399 -7.63 23.13 -11.19
CA GLU A 399 -7.63 24.42 -10.51
C GLU A 399 -6.42 24.57 -9.57
N GLN A 400 -6.09 23.53 -8.83
CA GLN A 400 -4.92 23.51 -7.97
C GLN A 400 -3.64 23.64 -8.76
N TRP A 401 -3.54 22.91 -9.86
CA TRP A 401 -2.36 22.93 -10.73
C TRP A 401 -2.16 24.29 -11.40
N LYS A 402 -3.23 24.94 -11.88
CA LYS A 402 -3.15 26.31 -12.41
C LYS A 402 -2.60 27.32 -11.40
N LYS A 403 -2.95 27.21 -10.14
CA LYS A 403 -2.37 28.06 -9.07
C LYS A 403 -0.88 27.78 -8.86
N ILE A 404 -0.47 26.50 -8.89
CA ILE A 404 0.93 26.10 -8.80
C ILE A 404 1.74 26.69 -9.98
N LEU A 405 1.24 26.58 -11.22
CA LEU A 405 1.88 27.12 -12.41
C LEU A 405 1.95 28.66 -12.41
N ALA A 406 1.00 29.33 -11.75
CA ALA A 406 1.05 30.76 -11.53
C ALA A 406 2.07 31.19 -10.45
N GLY A 407 2.91 30.27 -9.97
CA GLY A 407 3.93 30.53 -8.96
C GLY A 407 3.38 30.69 -7.55
N GLN A 408 2.12 30.32 -7.33
CA GLN A 408 1.50 30.39 -6.00
C GLN A 408 1.83 29.13 -5.20
N ARG A 409 2.14 29.30 -3.91
CA ARG A 409 2.18 28.17 -2.98
C ARG A 409 0.75 27.73 -2.71
N LEU A 410 0.42 26.53 -3.11
CA LEU A 410 -0.86 25.91 -2.82
C LEU A 410 -0.81 25.25 -1.44
N THR A 411 -1.85 25.45 -0.63
CA THR A 411 -2.11 24.63 0.56
C THR A 411 -3.51 24.04 0.43
N VAL A 412 -3.60 22.74 0.50
CA VAL A 412 -4.85 21.99 0.38
C VAL A 412 -4.98 20.98 1.49
N SER A 413 -6.19 20.84 2.00
CA SER A 413 -6.55 19.70 2.85
C SER A 413 -6.86 18.51 1.97
N ILE A 414 -6.26 17.40 2.27
CA ILE A 414 -6.50 16.15 1.54
C ILE A 414 -7.71 15.47 2.17
N ASP A 415 -8.78 15.35 1.39
CA ASP A 415 -9.96 14.62 1.82
C ASP A 415 -9.74 13.10 1.64
N ALA A 416 -9.11 12.52 2.61
CA ALA A 416 -8.97 11.07 2.70
C ALA A 416 -10.03 10.45 3.63
N GLY A 417 -11.14 11.17 3.85
CA GLY A 417 -12.27 10.68 4.64
C GLY A 417 -11.96 10.64 6.13
N ALA A 418 -11.72 11.79 6.74
CA ALA A 418 -11.77 11.88 8.19
C ALA A 418 -13.13 11.40 8.71
N PRO A 419 -13.17 10.64 9.83
CA PRO A 419 -14.41 10.13 10.39
C PRO A 419 -15.35 11.24 10.85
#